data_55319bb76f5be8c7504e013a26951878
#
_entry.id   55319bb76f5be8c7504e013a26951878
#
_cell.length_a   1.000
_cell.length_b   1.000
_cell.length_c   1.000
_cell.angle_alpha   90.00
_cell.angle_beta   90.00
_cell.angle_gamma   90.00
#
_symmetry.space_group_name_H-M   'P 1'
#
loop_
_entity.id
_entity.type
_entity.pdbx_description
1 polymer ?
#
loop_
_entity_poly.entity_id
_entity_poly.type
_entity_poly.pdbx_seq_one_letter_code
_entity_poly.pdbx_strand_id
1 'polypeptide(L)'
;NKANSKAYKPARERITQLDINWNIIAWPGLAWAKRMFPDLAEDDAQARLAEAIFMASRVNEEDPVASWKTHNQTLKEKREWLNQKDFKEIHFKGPGTDLKVGLADDHEWMGGASMAQNGVICNPNIPSEEVFTTPHALRVEGYVSSTKPLSHQGTLIDNIRVVFEKGSITAVSYTHLRAHETS
;
A
#
# COMPACT_ATOMS: atom_id res chain seq x y z
N ASN A 1 -3.12 -19.15 6.08
CA ASN A 1 -2.81 -20.43 6.74
C ASN A 1 -2.03 -20.13 8.03
N LYS A 2 -2.60 -20.51 9.23
CA LYS A 2 -2.01 -20.24 10.55
C LYS A 2 -0.59 -20.83 10.70
N ALA A 3 -0.31 -21.99 10.10
CA ALA A 3 1.00 -22.64 10.16
C ALA A 3 2.09 -21.78 9.50
N ASN A 4 1.84 -21.27 8.30
CA ASN A 4 2.77 -20.37 7.61
C ASN A 4 2.98 -19.09 8.41
N SER A 5 1.90 -18.49 8.94
CA SER A 5 2.01 -17.28 9.76
C SER A 5 2.88 -17.47 10.99
N LYS A 6 2.80 -18.65 11.64
CA LYS A 6 3.64 -19.01 12.79
C LYS A 6 5.11 -19.23 12.38
N ALA A 7 5.35 -19.92 11.27
CA ALA A 7 6.69 -20.18 10.77
C ALA A 7 7.44 -18.89 10.37
N TYR A 8 6.73 -17.94 9.75
CA TYR A 8 7.32 -16.66 9.34
C TYR A 8 7.38 -15.59 10.44
N LYS A 9 6.81 -15.85 11.62
CA LYS A 9 6.77 -14.86 12.71
C LYS A 9 8.14 -14.30 13.08
N PRO A 10 9.20 -15.11 13.29
CA PRO A 10 10.52 -14.58 13.66
C PRO A 10 11.13 -13.68 12.59
N ALA A 11 10.96 -14.03 11.31
CA ALA A 11 11.44 -13.21 10.19
C ALA A 11 10.67 -11.87 10.12
N ARG A 12 9.34 -11.91 10.28
CA ARG A 12 8.53 -10.70 10.31
C ARG A 12 8.88 -9.75 11.45
N GLU A 13 9.17 -10.28 12.63
CA GLU A 13 9.59 -9.47 13.78
C GLU A 13 10.86 -8.71 13.45
N ARG A 14 11.87 -9.35 12.88
CA ARG A 14 13.11 -8.70 12.44
C ARG A 14 12.89 -7.67 11.34
N ILE A 15 12.00 -7.94 10.39
CA ILE A 15 11.60 -7.00 9.34
C ILE A 15 10.90 -5.78 9.94
N THR A 16 9.92 -5.99 10.82
CA THR A 16 9.15 -4.91 11.44
C THR A 16 10.00 -4.01 12.32
N GLN A 17 11.01 -4.58 12.99
CA GLN A 17 11.96 -3.86 13.82
C GLN A 17 13.10 -3.21 13.02
N LEU A 18 13.13 -3.42 11.69
CA LEU A 18 14.23 -2.99 10.81
C LEU A 18 15.59 -3.55 11.23
N ASP A 19 15.65 -4.71 11.89
CA ASP A 19 16.91 -5.37 12.26
C ASP A 19 17.75 -5.70 11.02
N ILE A 20 17.10 -6.04 9.93
CA ILE A 20 17.69 -6.42 8.65
C ILE A 20 17.14 -5.56 7.51
N ASN A 21 17.95 -5.32 6.51
CA ASN A 21 17.46 -4.77 5.25
C ASN A 21 16.59 -5.80 4.52
N TRP A 22 15.54 -5.33 3.85
CA TRP A 22 14.58 -6.18 3.15
C TRP A 22 13.95 -5.44 1.98
N ASN A 23 13.32 -6.19 1.09
CA ASN A 23 12.61 -5.65 -0.05
C ASN A 23 11.46 -6.56 -0.44
N ILE A 24 10.36 -5.96 -0.88
CA ILE A 24 9.22 -6.62 -1.53
C ILE A 24 9.10 -6.08 -2.95
N ILE A 25 9.05 -6.98 -3.91
CA ILE A 25 8.83 -6.68 -5.32
C ILE A 25 7.60 -7.43 -5.84
N ALA A 26 7.00 -6.92 -6.91
CA ALA A 26 6.00 -7.66 -7.67
C ALA A 26 6.65 -8.65 -8.63
N TRP A 27 6.02 -9.81 -8.82
CA TRP A 27 6.43 -10.80 -9.81
C TRP A 27 5.28 -11.10 -10.78
N PRO A 28 5.50 -11.13 -12.11
CA PRO A 28 4.46 -11.33 -13.11
C PRO A 28 4.03 -12.80 -13.19
N GLY A 29 3.31 -13.28 -12.17
CA GLY A 29 2.78 -14.65 -12.16
C GLY A 29 1.67 -14.85 -13.19
N LEU A 30 1.62 -16.04 -13.84
CA LEU A 30 0.68 -16.36 -14.91
C LEU A 30 -0.78 -16.15 -14.49
N ALA A 31 -1.18 -16.61 -13.30
CA ALA A 31 -2.56 -16.46 -12.81
C ALA A 31 -2.96 -14.98 -12.65
N TRP A 32 -2.03 -14.13 -12.26
CA TRP A 32 -2.26 -12.67 -12.19
C TRP A 32 -2.33 -12.08 -13.59
N ALA A 33 -1.40 -12.46 -14.48
CA ALA A 33 -1.37 -11.97 -15.86
C ALA A 33 -2.69 -12.28 -16.61
N LYS A 34 -3.18 -13.50 -16.53
CA LYS A 34 -4.46 -13.92 -17.12
C LYS A 34 -5.67 -13.16 -16.57
N ARG A 35 -5.62 -12.78 -15.29
CA ARG A 35 -6.69 -11.99 -14.68
C ARG A 35 -6.68 -10.54 -15.14
N MET A 36 -5.49 -9.98 -15.40
CA MET A 36 -5.32 -8.61 -15.89
C MET A 36 -5.58 -8.49 -17.38
N PHE A 37 -5.22 -9.52 -18.15
CA PHE A 37 -5.27 -9.54 -19.61
C PHE A 37 -5.95 -10.85 -20.09
N PRO A 38 -7.25 -11.03 -19.83
CA PRO A 38 -7.94 -12.30 -20.09
C PRO A 38 -8.00 -12.67 -21.57
N ASP A 39 -7.94 -11.68 -22.46
CA ASP A 39 -8.08 -11.87 -23.91
C ASP A 39 -6.74 -12.17 -24.61
N LEU A 40 -5.62 -12.11 -23.89
CA LEU A 40 -4.30 -12.41 -24.45
C LEU A 40 -3.92 -13.88 -24.27
N ALA A 41 -3.05 -14.38 -25.15
CA ALA A 41 -2.35 -15.64 -24.93
C ALA A 41 -1.55 -15.59 -23.63
N GLU A 42 -1.22 -16.74 -23.04
CA GLU A 42 -0.58 -16.79 -21.71
C GLU A 42 0.76 -16.07 -21.67
N ASP A 43 1.62 -16.32 -22.64
CA ASP A 43 2.94 -15.69 -22.71
C ASP A 43 2.84 -14.17 -22.96
N ASP A 44 1.90 -13.74 -23.81
CA ASP A 44 1.66 -12.32 -24.10
C ASP A 44 1.09 -11.60 -22.86
N ALA A 45 0.16 -12.23 -22.15
CA ALA A 45 -0.41 -11.71 -20.91
C ALA A 45 0.69 -11.53 -19.84
N GLN A 46 1.57 -12.52 -19.70
CA GLN A 46 2.66 -12.48 -18.73
C GLN A 46 3.72 -11.44 -19.11
N ALA A 47 4.08 -11.34 -20.39
CA ALA A 47 4.98 -10.32 -20.91
C ALA A 47 4.41 -8.90 -20.69
N ARG A 48 3.12 -8.71 -20.95
CA ARG A 48 2.43 -7.43 -20.74
C ARG A 48 2.38 -7.02 -19.26
N LEU A 49 2.17 -7.98 -18.36
CA LEU A 49 2.22 -7.74 -16.92
C LEU A 49 3.64 -7.40 -16.46
N ALA A 50 4.65 -8.11 -16.96
CA ALA A 50 6.06 -7.83 -16.68
C ALA A 50 6.44 -6.41 -17.09
N GLU A 51 6.07 -5.99 -18.30
CA GLU A 51 6.29 -4.63 -18.81
C GLU A 51 5.68 -3.57 -17.87
N ALA A 52 4.44 -3.77 -17.43
CA ALA A 52 3.75 -2.87 -16.52
C ALA A 52 4.46 -2.78 -15.14
N ILE A 53 4.91 -3.92 -14.61
CA ILE A 53 5.68 -3.99 -13.35
C ILE A 53 7.02 -3.26 -13.50
N PHE A 54 7.74 -3.51 -14.59
CA PHE A 54 9.06 -2.89 -14.84
C PHE A 54 8.93 -1.37 -15.01
N MET A 55 7.91 -0.92 -15.74
CA MET A 55 7.62 0.51 -15.88
C MET A 55 7.29 1.16 -14.52
N ALA A 56 6.39 0.55 -13.73
CA ALA A 56 6.05 1.06 -12.40
C ALA A 56 7.25 1.05 -11.45
N SER A 57 8.15 0.09 -11.59
CA SER A 57 9.37 -0.07 -10.79
C SER A 57 10.57 0.70 -11.33
N ARG A 58 10.41 1.51 -12.37
CA ARG A 58 11.49 2.28 -13.03
C ARG A 58 12.64 1.43 -13.59
N VAL A 59 12.40 0.14 -13.83
CA VAL A 59 13.41 -0.77 -14.39
C VAL A 59 13.72 -0.45 -15.85
N ASN A 60 12.76 0.14 -16.58
CA ASN A 60 12.89 0.51 -17.98
C ASN A 60 13.55 1.88 -18.21
N GLU A 61 13.95 2.56 -17.15
CA GLU A 61 14.69 3.82 -17.25
C GLU A 61 16.13 3.56 -17.76
N GLU A 62 16.76 4.56 -18.35
CA GLU A 62 18.14 4.46 -18.84
C GLU A 62 19.13 4.10 -17.72
N ASP A 63 18.95 4.71 -16.54
CA ASP A 63 19.66 4.37 -15.31
C ASP A 63 18.64 4.19 -14.16
N PRO A 64 18.14 2.97 -13.94
CA PRO A 64 17.18 2.68 -12.87
C PRO A 64 17.70 3.05 -11.47
N VAL A 65 18.99 2.94 -11.24
CA VAL A 65 19.59 3.26 -9.93
C VAL A 65 19.58 4.78 -9.69
N ALA A 66 19.93 5.57 -10.69
CA ALA A 66 19.85 7.03 -10.61
C ALA A 66 18.40 7.50 -10.47
N SER A 67 17.47 6.89 -11.22
CA SER A 67 16.04 7.17 -11.13
C SER A 67 15.51 6.93 -9.71
N TRP A 68 15.86 5.80 -9.09
CA TRP A 68 15.50 5.51 -7.70
C TRP A 68 16.15 6.46 -6.68
N LYS A 69 17.39 6.89 -6.89
CA LYS A 69 18.03 7.91 -6.02
C LYS A 69 17.25 9.21 -6.06
N THR A 70 16.89 9.69 -7.24
CA THR A 70 16.08 10.91 -7.43
C THR A 70 14.69 10.77 -6.80
N HIS A 71 14.04 9.64 -7.00
CA HIS A 71 12.73 9.36 -6.41
C HIS A 71 12.77 9.31 -4.87
N ASN A 72 13.74 8.61 -4.31
CA ASN A 72 13.95 8.57 -2.85
C ASN A 72 14.22 9.95 -2.26
N GLN A 73 14.97 10.80 -2.98
CA GLN A 73 15.20 12.18 -2.57
C GLN A 73 13.88 12.98 -2.55
N THR A 74 13.03 12.83 -3.57
CA THR A 74 11.71 13.46 -3.61
C THR A 74 10.82 13.02 -2.45
N LEU A 75 10.77 11.72 -2.13
CA LEU A 75 10.01 11.21 -1.00
C LEU A 75 10.57 11.72 0.34
N LYS A 76 11.89 11.78 0.47
CA LYS A 76 12.56 12.34 1.64
C LYS A 76 12.17 13.81 1.86
N GLU A 77 12.24 14.64 0.83
CA GLU A 77 11.86 16.06 0.90
C GLU A 77 10.39 16.24 1.30
N LYS A 78 9.49 15.42 0.76
CA LYS A 78 8.06 15.44 1.12
C LYS A 78 7.84 15.08 2.58
N ARG A 79 8.47 14.01 3.09
CA ARG A 79 8.31 13.61 4.51
C ARG A 79 8.92 14.65 5.45
N GLU A 80 10.07 15.23 5.12
CA GLU A 80 10.70 16.29 5.92
C GLU A 80 9.82 17.54 5.98
N TRP A 81 9.24 17.92 4.84
CA TRP A 81 8.28 19.03 4.80
C TRP A 81 7.04 18.76 5.66
N LEU A 82 6.47 17.55 5.60
CA LEU A 82 5.32 17.15 6.41
C LEU A 82 5.66 17.13 7.91
N ASN A 83 6.84 16.62 8.28
CA ASN A 83 7.33 16.62 9.66
C ASN A 83 7.53 18.05 10.20
N GLN A 84 8.03 18.97 9.37
CA GLN A 84 8.15 20.38 9.75
C GLN A 84 6.80 21.07 9.93
N LYS A 85 5.76 20.67 9.18
CA LYS A 85 4.43 21.25 9.29
C LYS A 85 3.66 20.79 10.53
N ASP A 86 3.97 19.61 11.04
CA ASP A 86 3.34 19.03 12.24
C ASP A 86 1.81 19.10 12.21
N PHE A 87 1.20 18.72 11.07
CA PHE A 87 -0.24 18.70 10.93
C PHE A 87 -0.87 17.77 11.97
N LYS A 88 -1.94 18.18 12.60
CA LYS A 88 -2.63 17.37 13.63
C LYS A 88 -3.76 16.51 13.05
N GLU A 89 -4.21 16.81 11.83
CA GLU A 89 -5.34 16.15 11.19
C GLU A 89 -5.17 16.15 9.68
N ILE A 90 -5.67 15.12 9.03
CA ILE A 90 -5.90 15.07 7.59
C ILE A 90 -7.40 15.06 7.33
N HIS A 91 -7.89 15.93 6.46
CA HIS A 91 -9.27 15.96 6.04
C HIS A 91 -9.40 15.47 4.59
N PHE A 92 -9.97 14.29 4.41
CA PHE A 92 -10.30 13.73 3.11
C PHE A 92 -11.71 14.17 2.71
N LYS A 93 -11.84 14.90 1.59
CA LYS A 93 -13.11 15.39 1.09
C LYS A 93 -13.25 15.18 -0.40
N GLY A 94 -14.34 14.52 -0.82
CA GLY A 94 -14.63 14.21 -2.21
C GLY A 94 -15.95 13.47 -2.36
N PRO A 95 -16.33 13.05 -3.57
CA PRO A 95 -17.55 12.27 -3.76
C PRO A 95 -17.57 11.01 -2.88
N GLY A 96 -18.61 10.88 -2.04
CA GLY A 96 -18.77 9.75 -1.13
C GLY A 96 -17.83 9.74 0.09
N THR A 97 -17.05 10.80 0.30
CA THR A 97 -16.08 10.86 1.40
C THR A 97 -16.07 12.25 2.04
N ASP A 98 -16.25 12.28 3.35
CA ASP A 98 -15.97 13.43 4.23
C ASP A 98 -15.44 12.84 5.54
N LEU A 99 -14.12 12.66 5.63
CA LEU A 99 -13.45 11.94 6.69
C LEU A 99 -12.31 12.77 7.25
N LYS A 100 -12.36 13.04 8.53
CA LYS A 100 -11.27 13.64 9.31
C LYS A 100 -10.53 12.59 10.08
N VAL A 101 -9.21 12.57 9.92
CA VAL A 101 -8.32 11.62 10.58
C VAL A 101 -7.29 12.39 11.39
N GLY A 102 -7.48 12.44 12.71
CA GLY A 102 -6.49 13.00 13.62
C GLY A 102 -5.24 12.12 13.66
N LEU A 103 -4.09 12.73 13.66
CA LEU A 103 -2.80 12.03 13.71
C LEU A 103 -2.41 11.72 15.16
N ALA A 104 -1.62 10.69 15.37
CA ALA A 104 -1.09 10.34 16.68
C ALA A 104 -0.24 11.50 17.24
N ASP A 105 -0.19 11.60 18.56
CA ASP A 105 0.73 12.54 19.18
C ASP A 105 2.17 12.08 18.86
N ASP A 106 3.07 13.01 18.61
CA ASP A 106 4.46 12.75 18.22
C ASP A 106 4.63 11.84 16.99
N HIS A 107 3.65 11.86 16.08
CA HIS A 107 3.76 11.12 14.83
C HIS A 107 4.92 11.62 13.97
N GLU A 108 5.54 10.68 13.26
CA GLU A 108 6.52 10.98 12.22
C GLU A 108 5.99 10.53 10.85
N TRP A 109 6.24 11.34 9.84
CA TRP A 109 6.07 10.94 8.44
C TRP A 109 7.27 10.14 7.98
N MET A 110 7.02 8.99 7.40
CA MET A 110 8.00 8.04 6.87
C MET A 110 7.74 7.80 5.38
N GLY A 111 8.66 7.15 4.68
CA GLY A 111 8.51 6.75 3.28
C GLY A 111 9.82 6.78 2.52
N GLY A 112 9.83 6.11 1.36
CA GLY A 112 11.02 5.93 0.54
C GLY A 112 12.04 4.97 1.15
N ALA A 113 13.33 5.26 0.97
CA ALA A 113 14.40 4.46 1.52
C ALA A 113 14.45 4.55 3.06
N SER A 114 14.77 3.44 3.70
CA SER A 114 14.95 3.32 5.15
C SER A 114 16.32 2.72 5.47
N MET A 115 16.91 3.14 6.57
CA MET A 115 18.15 2.55 7.08
C MET A 115 17.79 1.44 8.06
N ALA A 116 18.24 0.22 7.78
CA ALA A 116 18.12 -0.88 8.72
C ALA A 116 19.17 -0.77 9.85
N GLN A 117 18.93 -1.45 10.98
CA GLN A 117 19.84 -1.41 12.13
C GLN A 117 21.24 -1.97 11.81
N ASN A 118 21.35 -2.80 10.79
CA ASN A 118 22.63 -3.28 10.27
C ASN A 118 23.41 -2.25 9.44
N GLY A 119 22.90 -1.00 9.33
CA GLY A 119 23.52 0.09 8.60
C GLY A 119 23.29 0.08 7.07
N VAL A 120 22.51 -0.86 6.55
CA VAL A 120 22.19 -0.95 5.12
C VAL A 120 20.94 -0.12 4.80
N ILE A 121 21.06 0.81 3.85
CA ILE A 121 19.91 1.55 3.30
C ILE A 121 19.20 0.65 2.30
N CYS A 122 17.89 0.50 2.44
CA CYS A 122 17.07 -0.30 1.53
C CYS A 122 15.74 0.40 1.22
N ASN A 123 15.15 0.01 0.08
CA ASN A 123 13.77 0.34 -0.26
C ASN A 123 12.89 -0.84 0.12
N PRO A 124 12.08 -0.76 1.19
CA PRO A 124 11.22 -1.88 1.63
C PRO A 124 10.25 -2.35 0.57
N ASN A 125 9.75 -1.44 -0.26
CA ASN A 125 8.83 -1.76 -1.35
C ASN A 125 9.33 -1.16 -2.66
N ILE A 126 9.25 -1.93 -3.74
CA ILE A 126 9.47 -1.47 -5.12
C ILE A 126 8.31 -1.97 -5.98
N PRO A 127 7.48 -1.08 -6.53
CA PRO A 127 7.53 0.38 -6.42
C PRO A 127 7.06 0.90 -5.04
N SER A 128 7.41 2.13 -4.70
CA SER A 128 6.89 2.88 -3.56
C SER A 128 6.73 4.34 -3.94
N GLU A 129 5.51 4.87 -3.83
CA GLU A 129 5.14 6.23 -4.24
C GLU A 129 4.58 7.04 -3.07
N GLU A 130 4.72 6.52 -1.84
CA GLU A 130 4.01 7.06 -0.69
C GLU A 130 4.94 7.61 0.39
N VAL A 131 4.40 8.58 1.12
CA VAL A 131 4.81 8.94 2.47
C VAL A 131 3.62 8.71 3.39
N PHE A 132 3.86 8.18 4.57
CA PHE A 132 2.81 7.74 5.49
C PHE A 132 3.14 8.08 6.94
N THR A 133 2.11 8.12 7.76
CA THR A 133 2.23 8.30 9.21
C THR A 133 1.11 7.55 9.94
N THR A 134 1.05 7.68 11.26
CA THR A 134 0.14 6.93 12.13
C THR A 134 -1.06 7.77 12.53
N PRO A 135 -2.31 7.29 12.30
CA PRO A 135 -3.52 7.93 12.83
C PRO A 135 -3.65 7.69 14.34
N HIS A 136 -4.35 8.60 15.02
CA HIS A 136 -4.77 8.40 16.40
C HIS A 136 -6.07 7.60 16.46
N ALA A 137 -6.08 6.52 17.24
CA ALA A 137 -7.18 5.56 17.27
C ALA A 137 -8.56 6.17 17.60
N LEU A 138 -8.62 7.24 18.39
CA LEU A 138 -9.87 7.88 18.83
C LEU A 138 -10.20 9.19 18.09
N ARG A 139 -9.39 9.59 17.11
CA ARG A 139 -9.55 10.88 16.42
C ARG A 139 -9.92 10.69 14.96
N VAL A 140 -10.93 9.85 14.69
CA VAL A 140 -11.45 9.64 13.34
C VAL A 140 -12.94 9.93 13.34
N GLU A 141 -13.38 10.85 12.49
CA GLU A 141 -14.76 11.32 12.38
C GLU A 141 -15.18 11.41 10.92
N GLY A 142 -16.43 11.03 10.63
CA GLY A 142 -17.04 11.17 9.33
C GLY A 142 -17.20 9.85 8.58
N TYR A 143 -17.14 9.88 7.26
CA TYR A 143 -17.40 8.71 6.44
C TYR A 143 -16.51 8.64 5.21
N VAL A 144 -16.30 7.40 4.74
CA VAL A 144 -15.56 7.11 3.52
C VAL A 144 -16.26 6.02 2.72
N SER A 145 -16.25 6.16 1.40
CA SER A 145 -16.71 5.12 0.47
C SER A 145 -15.57 4.68 -0.44
N SER A 146 -15.47 3.36 -0.67
CA SER A 146 -14.51 2.84 -1.64
C SER A 146 -14.92 3.22 -3.06
N THR A 147 -13.92 3.51 -3.90
CA THR A 147 -14.10 3.76 -5.33
C THR A 147 -13.75 2.56 -6.20
N LYS A 148 -13.21 1.51 -5.58
CA LYS A 148 -12.84 0.25 -6.20
C LYS A 148 -13.19 -0.91 -5.28
N PRO A 149 -13.49 -2.10 -5.83
CA PRO A 149 -13.75 -3.27 -5.04
C PRO A 149 -12.50 -3.75 -4.27
N LEU A 150 -12.73 -4.36 -3.11
CA LEU A 150 -11.73 -5.03 -2.29
C LEU A 150 -11.76 -6.53 -2.55
N SER A 151 -10.62 -7.11 -2.92
CA SER A 151 -10.44 -8.56 -2.93
C SER A 151 -9.88 -9.01 -1.58
N HIS A 152 -10.69 -9.71 -0.79
CA HIS A 152 -10.28 -10.22 0.52
C HIS A 152 -10.53 -11.72 0.61
N GLN A 153 -9.47 -12.51 0.80
CA GLN A 153 -9.54 -13.98 0.94
C GLN A 153 -10.33 -14.68 -0.17
N GLY A 154 -10.22 -14.19 -1.41
CA GLY A 154 -10.93 -14.74 -2.57
C GLY A 154 -12.36 -14.22 -2.76
N THR A 155 -12.86 -13.39 -1.86
CA THR A 155 -14.15 -12.72 -1.97
C THR A 155 -13.98 -11.31 -2.48
N LEU A 156 -14.77 -10.91 -3.47
CA LEU A 156 -14.82 -9.55 -3.97
C LEU A 156 -15.92 -8.78 -3.23
N ILE A 157 -15.53 -7.70 -2.55
CA ILE A 157 -16.41 -6.84 -1.76
C ILE A 157 -16.42 -5.48 -2.42
N ASP A 158 -17.60 -4.96 -2.73
CA ASP A 158 -17.76 -3.68 -3.43
C ASP A 158 -18.68 -2.72 -2.67
N ASN A 159 -18.72 -1.45 -3.10
CA ASN A 159 -19.56 -0.42 -2.52
C ASN A 159 -19.38 -0.29 -0.99
N ILE A 160 -18.15 -0.42 -0.52
CA ILE A 160 -17.85 -0.34 0.89
C ILE A 160 -18.04 1.12 1.34
N ARG A 161 -18.90 1.31 2.33
CA ARG A 161 -19.05 2.59 3.02
C ARG A 161 -18.87 2.37 4.52
N VAL A 162 -18.04 3.19 5.14
CA VAL A 162 -17.74 3.12 6.58
C VAL A 162 -17.99 4.48 7.19
N VAL A 163 -18.63 4.49 8.36
CA VAL A 163 -18.85 5.70 9.19
C VAL A 163 -18.05 5.56 10.47
N PHE A 164 -17.35 6.63 10.83
CA PHE A 164 -16.54 6.71 12.03
C PHE A 164 -17.08 7.79 12.97
N GLU A 165 -17.12 7.48 14.26
CA GLU A 165 -17.36 8.41 15.36
C GLU A 165 -16.35 8.12 16.47
N LYS A 166 -15.56 9.13 16.85
CA LYS A 166 -14.51 9.02 17.88
C LYS A 166 -13.59 7.80 17.66
N GLY A 167 -13.20 7.57 16.41
CA GLY A 167 -12.33 6.47 16.02
C GLY A 167 -12.99 5.09 15.93
N SER A 168 -14.24 4.97 16.36
CA SER A 168 -15.00 3.72 16.26
C SER A 168 -15.82 3.66 14.99
N ILE A 169 -15.92 2.47 14.39
CA ILE A 169 -16.81 2.25 13.27
C ILE A 169 -18.24 2.08 13.82
N THR A 170 -19.12 3.00 13.45
CA THR A 170 -20.53 2.99 13.89
C THR A 170 -21.48 2.44 12.84
N ALA A 171 -21.11 2.47 11.57
CA ALA A 171 -21.86 1.86 10.48
C ALA A 171 -20.95 1.37 9.36
N VAL A 172 -21.29 0.22 8.78
CA VAL A 172 -20.67 -0.36 7.60
C VAL A 172 -21.74 -0.85 6.66
N SER A 173 -21.62 -0.52 5.39
CA SER A 173 -22.39 -1.15 4.31
C SER A 173 -21.45 -1.59 3.19
N TYR A 174 -21.77 -2.68 2.55
CA TYR A 174 -21.03 -3.22 1.40
C TYR A 174 -21.87 -4.20 0.62
N THR A 175 -21.41 -4.55 -0.58
CA THR A 175 -22.03 -5.57 -1.44
C THR A 175 -21.02 -6.70 -1.65
N HIS A 176 -21.45 -7.95 -1.43
CA HIS A 176 -20.69 -9.11 -1.88
C HIS A 176 -20.98 -9.36 -3.35
N LEU A 177 -19.95 -9.30 -4.18
CA LEU A 177 -20.05 -9.81 -5.54
C LEU A 177 -19.69 -11.30 -5.47
N ARG A 178 -20.69 -12.17 -5.73
CA ARG A 178 -20.42 -13.59 -5.94
C ARG A 178 -19.53 -13.71 -7.18
N ALA A 179 -18.43 -14.46 -7.07
CA ALA A 179 -17.74 -14.91 -8.26
C ALA A 179 -18.79 -15.63 -9.12
N HIS A 180 -19.00 -15.17 -10.35
CA HIS A 180 -19.79 -15.94 -11.30
C HIS A 180 -19.07 -17.26 -11.46
N GLU A 181 -19.70 -18.34 -11.00
CA GLU A 181 -19.38 -19.68 -11.44
C GLU A 181 -19.67 -19.70 -12.94
N THR A 182 -18.61 -19.55 -13.73
CA THR A 182 -18.69 -19.87 -15.16
C THR A 182 -18.80 -21.37 -15.24
N SER A 183 -20.01 -21.83 -15.58
CA SER A 183 -20.35 -23.18 -15.99
C SER A 183 -19.52 -23.60 -17.20
#